data_35feac6275d61d96eb4453c022b3c015
#
_entry.id   35feac6275d61d96eb4453c022b3c015
#
_cell.length_a   1.000
_cell.length_b   1.000
_cell.length_c   1.000
_cell.angle_alpha   90.00
_cell.angle_beta   90.00
_cell.angle_gamma   90.00
#
_symmetry.space_group_name_H-M   'P 1'
#
loop_
_entity.id
_entity.type
_entity.pdbx_description
1 polymer ?
#
loop_
_entity_poly.entity_id
_entity_poly.type
_entity_poly.pdbx_seq_one_letter_code
_entity_poly.pdbx_strand_id
1 'polypeptide(L)'
;MSHHDAQDFWSDKYRAAGQAYLFGTAPNRFLQSQSALLLPGQRALSIADGEGRNAVWLAERGLDVTATELSPVALDKAATLAAARGVSVDFALADALRWTYPDEAFDLVVGIFIQFAAPDERRALFENMKRTLKPGGCIVLQGYTPKQLDYGTGGPSAVENLYTAALLRDAFGDFELECLQEYESELDEGLAHRGHSALIGMVARKV
;
A
#
# COMPACT_ATOMS: atom_id res chain seq x y z
N MET A 1 -3.25 -16.20 -11.36
CA MET A 1 -1.77 -16.36 -11.25
C MET A 1 -1.50 -17.17 -9.99
N SER A 2 -0.61 -18.19 -10.01
CA SER A 2 -0.26 -18.88 -8.75
C SER A 2 0.56 -17.95 -7.86
N HIS A 3 0.66 -18.29 -6.56
CA HIS A 3 1.50 -17.52 -5.62
C HIS A 3 2.97 -17.44 -6.09
N HIS A 4 3.51 -18.55 -6.57
CA HIS A 4 4.88 -18.62 -7.08
C HIS A 4 5.07 -17.75 -8.33
N ASP A 5 4.12 -17.81 -9.28
CA ASP A 5 4.17 -16.97 -10.49
C ASP A 5 4.13 -15.47 -10.14
N ALA A 6 3.35 -15.08 -9.14
CA ALA A 6 3.26 -13.69 -8.69
C ALA A 6 4.57 -13.22 -8.02
N GLN A 7 5.17 -14.07 -7.18
CA GLN A 7 6.45 -13.78 -6.54
C GLN A 7 7.56 -13.59 -7.57
N ASP A 8 7.67 -14.50 -8.55
CA ASP A 8 8.67 -14.42 -9.61
C ASP A 8 8.46 -13.19 -10.47
N PHE A 9 7.22 -12.90 -10.87
CA PHE A 9 6.88 -11.73 -11.67
C PHE A 9 7.33 -10.42 -11.01
N TRP A 10 7.05 -10.24 -9.72
CA TRP A 10 7.46 -9.03 -9.01
C TRP A 10 8.95 -9.01 -8.76
N SER A 11 9.55 -10.15 -8.37
CA SER A 11 10.99 -10.24 -8.15
C SER A 11 11.78 -9.91 -9.42
N ASP A 12 11.32 -10.35 -10.58
CA ASP A 12 11.96 -10.04 -11.87
C ASP A 12 11.85 -8.55 -12.21
N LYS A 13 10.71 -7.91 -11.95
CA LYS A 13 10.57 -6.46 -12.11
C LYS A 13 11.54 -5.68 -11.23
N TYR A 14 11.63 -6.01 -9.95
CA TYR A 14 12.55 -5.35 -9.03
C TYR A 14 14.03 -5.63 -9.39
N ARG A 15 14.33 -6.84 -9.85
CA ARG A 15 15.66 -7.22 -10.32
C ARG A 15 16.06 -6.46 -11.60
N ALA A 16 15.13 -6.31 -12.53
CA ALA A 16 15.35 -5.56 -13.79
C ALA A 16 15.64 -4.07 -13.55
N ALA A 17 15.11 -3.48 -12.47
CA ALA A 17 15.44 -2.10 -12.08
C ALA A 17 16.90 -1.95 -11.56
N GLY A 18 17.62 -3.04 -11.32
CA GLY A 18 18.99 -3.01 -10.82
C GLY A 18 19.12 -2.27 -9.49
N GLN A 19 20.03 -1.31 -9.40
CA GLN A 19 20.23 -0.47 -8.20
C GLN A 19 19.16 0.61 -8.05
N ALA A 20 18.41 0.94 -9.10
CA ALA A 20 17.34 1.92 -9.03
C ALA A 20 16.12 1.34 -8.29
N TYR A 21 15.37 2.20 -7.60
CA TYR A 21 14.11 1.86 -6.99
C TYR A 21 12.97 2.02 -8.02
N LEU A 22 12.22 0.96 -8.25
CA LEU A 22 11.16 0.91 -9.27
C LEU A 22 10.08 1.96 -9.01
N PHE A 23 9.74 2.15 -7.74
CA PHE A 23 8.73 3.11 -7.29
C PHE A 23 9.34 4.31 -6.53
N GLY A 24 10.65 4.54 -6.67
CA GLY A 24 11.37 5.61 -5.98
C GLY A 24 11.55 5.34 -4.48
N THR A 25 12.16 6.32 -3.79
CA THR A 25 12.45 6.25 -2.35
C THR A 25 11.69 7.30 -1.53
N ALA A 26 10.95 8.20 -2.19
CA ALA A 26 10.07 9.14 -1.52
C ALA A 26 8.73 8.47 -1.18
N PRO A 27 8.11 8.81 -0.04
CA PRO A 27 6.81 8.26 0.32
C PRO A 27 5.75 8.66 -0.69
N ASN A 28 4.71 7.88 -0.80
CA ASN A 28 3.55 8.22 -1.60
C ASN A 28 2.92 9.54 -1.13
N ARG A 29 2.57 10.41 -2.08
CA ARG A 29 2.09 11.78 -1.79
C ARG A 29 0.78 11.81 -1.02
N PHE A 30 -0.15 10.91 -1.31
CA PHE A 30 -1.41 10.82 -0.58
C PHE A 30 -1.16 10.38 0.88
N LEU A 31 -0.34 9.35 1.09
CA LEU A 31 0.06 8.95 2.44
C LEU A 31 0.75 10.10 3.19
N GLN A 32 1.67 10.81 2.53
CA GLN A 32 2.36 11.95 3.12
C GLN A 32 1.39 13.08 3.52
N SER A 33 0.35 13.33 2.73
CA SER A 33 -0.68 14.32 3.06
C SER A 33 -1.50 13.97 4.31
N GLN A 34 -1.49 12.69 4.73
CA GLN A 34 -2.16 12.22 5.93
C GLN A 34 -1.25 12.24 7.18
N SER A 35 -0.13 12.95 7.14
CA SER A 35 0.86 13.01 8.23
C SER A 35 0.29 13.43 9.59
N ALA A 36 -0.82 14.16 9.62
CA ALA A 36 -1.51 14.54 10.86
C ALA A 36 -2.12 13.36 11.64
N LEU A 37 -2.31 12.20 10.98
CA LEU A 37 -2.78 10.96 11.61
C LEU A 37 -1.65 10.19 12.33
N LEU A 38 -0.39 10.53 12.04
CA LEU A 38 0.77 9.76 12.48
C LEU A 38 1.25 10.25 13.84
N LEU A 39 1.17 9.38 14.83
CA LEU A 39 1.66 9.68 16.19
C LEU A 39 2.85 8.74 16.51
N PRO A 40 3.97 9.26 17.02
CA PRO A 40 5.08 8.42 17.44
C PRO A 40 4.64 7.33 18.42
N GLY A 41 5.15 6.12 18.24
CA GLY A 41 4.83 4.94 19.04
C GLY A 41 3.57 4.18 18.58
N GLN A 42 2.83 4.67 17.58
CA GLN A 42 1.78 3.87 16.93
C GLN A 42 2.38 2.68 16.20
N ARG A 43 1.67 1.54 16.22
CA ARG A 43 2.01 0.38 15.40
C ARG A 43 1.34 0.50 14.03
N ALA A 44 2.14 0.42 12.97
CA ALA A 44 1.66 0.50 11.59
C ALA A 44 1.95 -0.78 10.81
N LEU A 45 1.00 -1.17 9.94
CA LEU A 45 1.17 -2.22 8.95
C LEU A 45 1.16 -1.58 7.56
N SER A 46 2.24 -1.77 6.79
CA SER A 46 2.27 -1.42 5.37
C SER A 46 2.18 -2.70 4.53
N ILE A 47 1.12 -2.81 3.72
CA ILE A 47 0.79 -4.02 2.97
C ILE A 47 1.37 -3.94 1.56
N ALA A 48 2.08 -5.00 1.14
CA ALA A 48 2.73 -5.10 -0.17
C ALA A 48 3.57 -3.83 -0.47
N ASP A 49 4.46 -3.51 0.49
CA ASP A 49 5.17 -2.23 0.56
C ASP A 49 6.26 -2.07 -0.51
N GLY A 50 6.58 -3.14 -1.23
CA GLY A 50 7.61 -3.14 -2.26
C GLY A 50 9.01 -2.90 -1.68
N GLU A 51 9.69 -1.90 -2.23
CA GLU A 51 11.07 -1.53 -1.89
C GLU A 51 11.16 -0.62 -0.64
N GLY A 52 10.11 -0.51 0.18
CA GLY A 52 10.18 0.08 1.52
C GLY A 52 9.89 1.58 1.61
N ARG A 53 9.56 2.28 0.52
CA ARG A 53 9.44 3.75 0.53
C ARG A 53 8.43 4.31 1.54
N ASN A 54 7.29 3.63 1.73
CA ASN A 54 6.26 4.06 2.66
C ASN A 54 6.58 3.62 4.09
N ALA A 55 6.95 2.35 4.28
CA ALA A 55 7.29 1.81 5.59
C ALA A 55 8.48 2.54 6.23
N VAL A 56 9.53 2.81 5.46
CA VAL A 56 10.69 3.58 5.93
C VAL A 56 10.29 4.99 6.34
N TRP A 57 9.46 5.68 5.54
CA TRP A 57 8.98 7.01 5.90
C TRP A 57 8.09 7.00 7.16
N LEU A 58 7.24 6.00 7.34
CA LEU A 58 6.46 5.85 8.58
C LEU A 58 7.37 5.66 9.80
N ALA A 59 8.43 4.85 9.66
CA ALA A 59 9.43 4.66 10.71
C ALA A 59 10.22 5.95 11.01
N GLU A 60 10.55 6.77 10.00
CA GLU A 60 11.15 8.11 10.19
C GLU A 60 10.21 9.04 11.00
N ARG A 61 8.89 8.80 11.00
CA ARG A 61 7.89 9.51 11.81
C ARG A 61 7.74 8.94 13.22
N GLY A 62 8.53 7.92 13.57
CA GLY A 62 8.55 7.33 14.91
C GLY A 62 7.51 6.23 15.14
N LEU A 63 6.90 5.67 14.07
CA LEU A 63 6.00 4.54 14.18
C LEU A 63 6.79 3.23 14.31
N ASP A 64 6.20 2.25 14.99
CA ASP A 64 6.64 0.86 15.00
C ASP A 64 6.02 0.14 13.78
N VAL A 65 6.82 -0.11 12.75
CA VAL A 65 6.32 -0.49 11.43
C VAL A 65 6.62 -1.95 11.13
N THR A 66 5.57 -2.71 10.81
CA THR A 66 5.64 -3.99 10.10
C THR A 66 5.30 -3.76 8.63
N ALA A 67 6.13 -4.25 7.71
CA ALA A 67 5.88 -4.17 6.27
C ALA A 67 5.90 -5.56 5.64
N THR A 68 4.81 -5.91 4.94
CA THR A 68 4.71 -7.17 4.20
C THR A 68 5.03 -6.96 2.73
N GLU A 69 5.77 -7.89 2.14
CA GLU A 69 6.08 -7.90 0.70
C GLU A 69 6.28 -9.34 0.22
N LEU A 70 5.84 -9.62 -1.00
CA LEU A 70 5.93 -10.94 -1.62
C LEU A 70 7.32 -11.23 -2.22
N SER A 71 8.02 -10.20 -2.69
CA SER A 71 9.32 -10.32 -3.34
C SER A 71 10.48 -10.22 -2.36
N PRO A 72 11.32 -11.26 -2.22
CA PRO A 72 12.54 -11.14 -1.42
C PRO A 72 13.52 -10.09 -1.99
N VAL A 73 13.52 -9.88 -3.31
CA VAL A 73 14.36 -8.85 -3.96
C VAL A 73 13.95 -7.44 -3.53
N ALA A 74 12.64 -7.19 -3.41
CA ALA A 74 12.14 -5.91 -2.92
C ALA A 74 12.48 -5.72 -1.43
N LEU A 75 12.35 -6.76 -0.61
CA LEU A 75 12.70 -6.70 0.82
C LEU A 75 14.18 -6.39 1.05
N ASP A 76 15.10 -6.95 0.25
CA ASP A 76 16.53 -6.62 0.34
C ASP A 76 16.79 -5.14 0.07
N LYS A 77 16.11 -4.56 -0.91
CA LYS A 77 16.17 -3.13 -1.21
C LYS A 77 15.53 -2.28 -0.11
N ALA A 78 14.39 -2.73 0.42
CA ALA A 78 13.71 -2.06 1.53
C ALA A 78 14.58 -2.01 2.79
N ALA A 79 15.25 -3.11 3.14
CA ALA A 79 16.20 -3.16 4.24
C ALA A 79 17.41 -2.23 4.02
N THR A 80 17.90 -2.15 2.77
CA THR A 80 18.98 -1.23 2.40
C THR A 80 18.52 0.23 2.55
N LEU A 81 17.29 0.56 2.14
CA LEU A 81 16.73 1.90 2.29
C LEU A 81 16.56 2.27 3.77
N ALA A 82 16.01 1.37 4.58
CA ALA A 82 15.85 1.58 6.02
C ALA A 82 17.19 1.84 6.72
N ALA A 83 18.20 1.04 6.41
CA ALA A 83 19.56 1.23 6.92
C ALA A 83 20.15 2.58 6.50
N ALA A 84 19.99 2.98 5.25
CA ALA A 84 20.46 4.27 4.74
C ALA A 84 19.76 5.48 5.39
N ARG A 85 18.52 5.30 5.86
CA ARG A 85 17.72 6.31 6.57
C ARG A 85 17.88 6.25 8.10
N GLY A 86 18.62 5.26 8.62
CA GLY A 86 18.86 5.10 10.05
C GLY A 86 17.64 4.70 10.86
N VAL A 87 16.69 4.01 10.25
CA VAL A 87 15.46 3.52 10.90
C VAL A 87 15.37 1.99 10.85
N SER A 88 14.51 1.44 11.73
CA SER A 88 14.18 0.02 11.76
C SER A 88 12.75 -0.22 11.32
N VAL A 89 12.54 -1.24 10.49
CA VAL A 89 11.24 -1.73 10.04
C VAL A 89 11.25 -3.25 10.16
N ASP A 90 10.17 -3.82 10.65
CA ASP A 90 9.96 -5.28 10.65
C ASP A 90 9.47 -5.72 9.28
N PHE A 91 10.39 -6.18 8.43
CA PHE A 91 10.09 -6.65 7.08
C PHE A 91 9.72 -8.14 7.08
N ALA A 92 8.51 -8.46 6.63
CA ALA A 92 8.00 -9.81 6.52
C ALA A 92 7.86 -10.25 5.05
N LEU A 93 8.52 -11.34 4.67
CA LEU A 93 8.26 -12.00 3.39
C LEU A 93 6.91 -12.69 3.45
N ALA A 94 5.90 -12.10 2.81
CA ALA A 94 4.53 -12.54 2.93
C ALA A 94 3.69 -12.21 1.69
N ASP A 95 2.81 -13.14 1.32
CA ASP A 95 1.73 -12.90 0.39
C ASP A 95 0.58 -12.23 1.13
N ALA A 96 0.26 -11.00 0.80
CA ALA A 96 -0.81 -10.22 1.44
C ALA A 96 -2.19 -10.91 1.38
N LEU A 97 -2.42 -11.79 0.41
CA LEU A 97 -3.68 -12.53 0.27
C LEU A 97 -3.74 -13.77 1.20
N ARG A 98 -2.61 -14.21 1.74
CA ARG A 98 -2.47 -15.44 2.54
C ARG A 98 -1.84 -15.23 3.90
N TRP A 99 -1.31 -14.04 4.16
CA TRP A 99 -0.69 -13.72 5.42
C TRP A 99 -1.70 -13.81 6.57
N THR A 100 -1.26 -14.34 7.70
CA THR A 100 -2.10 -14.41 8.90
C THR A 100 -2.07 -13.06 9.60
N TYR A 101 -3.07 -12.24 9.33
CA TYR A 101 -3.24 -10.94 9.96
C TYR A 101 -3.59 -11.12 11.43
N PRO A 102 -2.81 -10.58 12.38
CA PRO A 102 -3.17 -10.61 13.80
C PRO A 102 -4.37 -9.69 14.06
N ASP A 103 -5.26 -10.10 14.95
CA ASP A 103 -6.45 -9.29 15.30
C ASP A 103 -6.05 -8.07 16.14
N GLU A 104 -6.64 -6.92 15.86
CA GLU A 104 -6.51 -5.68 16.66
C GLU A 104 -5.06 -5.33 17.05
N ALA A 105 -4.13 -5.52 16.12
CA ALA A 105 -2.70 -5.38 16.40
C ALA A 105 -2.13 -4.02 16.01
N PHE A 106 -2.76 -3.29 15.09
CA PHE A 106 -2.21 -2.08 14.50
C PHE A 106 -3.11 -0.87 14.73
N ASP A 107 -2.49 0.29 14.89
CA ASP A 107 -3.16 1.59 15.00
C ASP A 107 -3.38 2.21 13.61
N LEU A 108 -2.55 1.82 12.63
CA LEU A 108 -2.58 2.27 11.25
C LEU A 108 -2.37 1.09 10.29
N VAL A 109 -3.19 0.99 9.25
CA VAL A 109 -2.97 0.06 8.12
C VAL A 109 -2.87 0.87 6.84
N VAL A 110 -1.80 0.66 6.08
CA VAL A 110 -1.50 1.38 4.84
C VAL A 110 -1.54 0.42 3.66
N GLY A 111 -2.33 0.75 2.64
CA GLY A 111 -2.42 0.02 1.38
C GLY A 111 -2.29 0.97 0.20
N ILE A 112 -1.09 1.10 -0.37
CA ILE A 112 -0.82 1.99 -1.49
C ILE A 112 -0.60 1.18 -2.76
N PHE A 113 -1.51 1.35 -3.74
CA PHE A 113 -1.51 0.64 -5.02
C PHE A 113 -1.57 -0.90 -4.89
N ILE A 114 -2.33 -1.41 -3.92
CA ILE A 114 -2.51 -2.85 -3.66
C ILE A 114 -3.61 -3.48 -4.53
N GLN A 115 -3.73 -3.03 -5.77
CA GLN A 115 -4.79 -3.41 -6.72
C GLN A 115 -4.43 -4.66 -7.55
N PHE A 116 -3.71 -5.60 -6.96
CA PHE A 116 -3.33 -6.87 -7.56
C PHE A 116 -4.38 -7.98 -7.35
N ALA A 117 -5.28 -7.79 -6.39
CA ALA A 117 -6.27 -8.78 -5.98
C ALA A 117 -7.54 -8.72 -6.85
N ALA A 118 -7.99 -9.87 -7.36
CA ALA A 118 -9.29 -10.01 -8.00
C ALA A 118 -10.44 -9.70 -7.00
N PRO A 119 -11.68 -9.44 -7.45
CA PRO A 119 -12.75 -8.95 -6.58
C PRO A 119 -13.00 -9.74 -5.30
N ASP A 120 -12.97 -11.09 -5.36
CA ASP A 120 -13.20 -11.93 -4.18
C ASP A 120 -11.99 -11.91 -3.22
N GLU A 121 -10.77 -11.96 -3.78
CA GLU A 121 -9.53 -11.85 -3.00
C GLU A 121 -9.42 -10.47 -2.35
N ARG A 122 -9.79 -9.41 -3.08
CA ARG A 122 -9.82 -8.03 -2.58
C ARG A 122 -10.78 -7.88 -1.39
N ARG A 123 -11.97 -8.51 -1.48
CA ARG A 123 -12.93 -8.51 -0.36
C ARG A 123 -12.30 -9.12 0.89
N ALA A 124 -11.66 -10.28 0.76
CA ALA A 124 -10.97 -10.94 1.86
C ALA A 124 -9.79 -10.10 2.40
N LEU A 125 -9.03 -9.44 1.52
CA LEU A 125 -7.94 -8.54 1.92
C LEU A 125 -8.48 -7.34 2.72
N PHE A 126 -9.55 -6.71 2.27
CA PHE A 126 -10.16 -5.58 2.98
C PHE A 126 -10.71 -6.00 4.35
N GLU A 127 -11.35 -7.16 4.47
CA GLU A 127 -11.79 -7.69 5.76
C GLU A 127 -10.59 -7.98 6.69
N ASN A 128 -9.48 -8.49 6.19
CA ASN A 128 -8.25 -8.67 6.98
C ASN A 128 -7.67 -7.32 7.44
N MET A 129 -7.68 -6.28 6.57
CA MET A 129 -7.26 -4.93 6.94
C MET A 129 -8.11 -4.35 8.06
N LYS A 130 -9.44 -4.54 8.00
CA LYS A 130 -10.38 -4.09 9.05
C LYS A 130 -10.18 -4.83 10.36
N ARG A 131 -10.01 -6.16 10.29
CA ARG A 131 -9.86 -7.02 11.47
C ARG A 131 -8.55 -6.76 12.22
N THR A 132 -7.46 -6.50 11.51
CA THR A 132 -6.14 -6.28 12.13
C THR A 132 -6.00 -4.91 12.80
N LEU A 133 -6.90 -3.97 12.51
CA LEU A 133 -6.95 -2.67 13.18
C LEU A 133 -7.54 -2.76 14.58
N LYS A 134 -6.92 -2.04 15.50
CA LYS A 134 -7.50 -1.74 16.82
C LYS A 134 -8.73 -0.84 16.67
N PRO A 135 -9.68 -0.85 17.63
CA PRO A 135 -10.69 0.20 17.72
C PRO A 135 -10.06 1.60 17.71
N GLY A 136 -10.63 2.53 16.95
CA GLY A 136 -10.08 3.87 16.72
C GLY A 136 -8.90 3.95 15.75
N GLY A 137 -8.38 2.83 15.27
CA GLY A 137 -7.31 2.78 14.26
C GLY A 137 -7.79 3.21 12.88
N CYS A 138 -6.85 3.58 12.00
CA CYS A 138 -7.14 4.09 10.66
C CYS A 138 -6.59 3.21 9.55
N ILE A 139 -7.32 3.14 8.42
CA ILE A 139 -6.82 2.67 7.13
C ILE A 139 -6.51 3.88 6.26
N VAL A 140 -5.32 3.90 5.65
CA VAL A 140 -4.97 4.81 4.54
C VAL A 140 -4.81 3.96 3.28
N LEU A 141 -5.68 4.17 2.31
CA LEU A 141 -5.72 3.43 1.05
C LEU A 141 -5.63 4.38 -0.12
N GLN A 142 -4.77 4.07 -1.10
CA GLN A 142 -4.75 4.74 -2.39
C GLN A 142 -4.66 3.73 -3.52
N GLY A 143 -5.34 4.03 -4.63
CA GLY A 143 -5.29 3.24 -5.85
C GLY A 143 -5.70 4.06 -7.06
N TYR A 144 -5.78 3.38 -8.20
CA TYR A 144 -6.25 3.94 -9.46
C TYR A 144 -7.76 3.75 -9.61
N THR A 145 -8.42 4.72 -10.28
CA THR A 145 -9.82 4.59 -10.71
C THR A 145 -9.93 3.97 -12.11
N PRO A 146 -11.12 3.52 -12.56
CA PRO A 146 -11.32 3.03 -13.92
C PRO A 146 -10.88 3.99 -15.03
N LYS A 147 -10.92 5.30 -14.80
CA LYS A 147 -10.44 6.33 -15.73
C LYS A 147 -8.95 6.20 -16.05
N GLN A 148 -8.16 5.54 -15.20
CA GLN A 148 -6.73 5.28 -15.42
C GLN A 148 -6.46 4.52 -16.73
N LEU A 149 -7.40 3.70 -17.19
CA LEU A 149 -7.26 2.95 -18.44
C LEU A 149 -7.16 3.88 -19.67
N ASP A 150 -7.75 5.08 -19.60
CA ASP A 150 -7.69 6.08 -20.67
C ASP A 150 -6.28 6.70 -20.78
N TYR A 151 -5.52 6.72 -19.68
CA TYR A 151 -4.18 7.33 -19.64
C TYR A 151 -3.06 6.33 -19.95
N GLY A 152 -3.21 5.07 -19.55
CA GLY A 152 -2.21 4.02 -19.80
C GLY A 152 -0.85 4.25 -19.15
N THR A 153 -0.80 5.07 -18.10
CA THR A 153 0.44 5.49 -17.42
C THR A 153 0.81 4.62 -16.22
N GLY A 154 0.15 3.49 -16.03
CA GLY A 154 0.37 2.53 -14.94
C GLY A 154 -0.94 1.97 -14.39
N GLY A 155 -0.84 1.16 -13.34
CA GLY A 155 -1.95 0.46 -12.73
C GLY A 155 -2.33 -0.85 -13.41
N PRO A 156 -3.32 -1.58 -12.85
CA PRO A 156 -3.81 -2.83 -13.45
C PRO A 156 -4.62 -2.56 -14.73
N SER A 157 -4.50 -3.47 -15.69
CA SER A 157 -5.29 -3.43 -16.92
C SER A 157 -6.71 -4.00 -16.76
N ALA A 158 -6.94 -4.79 -15.72
CA ALA A 158 -8.23 -5.37 -15.38
C ALA A 158 -9.09 -4.32 -14.66
N VAL A 159 -10.17 -3.86 -15.31
CA VAL A 159 -11.05 -2.81 -14.77
C VAL A 159 -11.67 -3.18 -13.43
N GLU A 160 -11.94 -4.47 -13.20
CA GLU A 160 -12.47 -5.00 -11.94
C GLU A 160 -11.53 -4.84 -10.74
N ASN A 161 -10.24 -4.64 -10.98
CA ASN A 161 -9.25 -4.39 -9.94
C ASN A 161 -9.14 -2.91 -9.56
N LEU A 162 -9.68 -2.02 -10.39
CA LEU A 162 -9.65 -0.58 -10.15
C LEU A 162 -10.72 -0.18 -9.11
N TYR A 163 -10.44 0.87 -8.34
CA TYR A 163 -11.31 1.29 -7.26
C TYR A 163 -12.23 2.42 -7.69
N THR A 164 -13.48 2.37 -7.24
CA THR A 164 -14.44 3.48 -7.34
C THR A 164 -14.84 3.92 -5.94
N ALA A 165 -15.31 5.16 -5.82
CA ALA A 165 -15.83 5.66 -4.55
C ALA A 165 -17.02 4.80 -4.04
N ALA A 166 -17.86 4.27 -4.95
CA ALA A 166 -18.97 3.39 -4.59
C ALA A 166 -18.46 2.07 -3.98
N LEU A 167 -17.46 1.44 -4.62
CA LEU A 167 -16.84 0.21 -4.14
C LEU A 167 -16.24 0.39 -2.74
N LEU A 168 -15.50 1.49 -2.51
CA LEU A 168 -14.86 1.73 -1.22
C LEU A 168 -15.88 2.09 -0.13
N ARG A 169 -16.96 2.83 -0.46
CA ARG A 169 -18.06 3.08 0.49
C ARG A 169 -18.76 1.79 0.90
N ASP A 170 -18.99 0.89 -0.03
CA ASP A 170 -19.61 -0.42 0.27
C ASP A 170 -18.69 -1.27 1.15
N ALA A 171 -17.40 -1.35 0.80
CA ALA A 171 -16.43 -2.18 1.52
C ALA A 171 -16.14 -1.69 2.95
N PHE A 172 -16.15 -0.37 3.19
CA PHE A 172 -15.80 0.28 4.47
C PHE A 172 -16.97 1.06 5.07
N GLY A 173 -18.22 0.68 4.75
CA GLY A 173 -19.42 1.34 5.26
C GLY A 173 -19.66 1.18 6.77
N ASP A 174 -18.95 0.25 7.40
CA ASP A 174 -18.89 0.03 8.84
C ASP A 174 -17.81 0.87 9.56
N PHE A 175 -17.08 1.72 8.80
CA PHE A 175 -16.04 2.63 9.28
C PHE A 175 -16.50 4.09 9.10
N GLU A 176 -15.94 5.00 9.89
CA GLU A 176 -16.05 6.44 9.63
C GLU A 176 -15.11 6.84 8.49
N LEU A 177 -15.66 7.25 7.35
CA LEU A 177 -14.89 7.72 6.21
C LEU A 177 -14.48 9.19 6.40
N GLU A 178 -13.27 9.42 6.90
CA GLU A 178 -12.72 10.77 7.11
C GLU A 178 -12.33 11.44 5.79
N CYS A 179 -11.92 10.65 4.81
CA CYS A 179 -11.60 11.09 3.46
C CYS A 179 -12.00 10.02 2.45
N LEU A 180 -12.65 10.41 1.38
CA LEU A 180 -12.85 9.57 0.20
C LEU A 180 -12.97 10.48 -1.02
N GLN A 181 -11.93 10.52 -1.85
CA GLN A 181 -11.87 11.42 -3.00
C GLN A 181 -11.27 10.76 -4.23
N GLU A 182 -11.91 10.95 -5.36
CA GLU A 182 -11.33 10.68 -6.68
C GLU A 182 -10.70 11.97 -7.21
N TYR A 183 -9.50 11.88 -7.80
CA TYR A 183 -8.76 13.02 -8.30
C TYR A 183 -7.77 12.61 -9.38
N GLU A 184 -7.29 13.60 -10.12
CA GLU A 184 -6.24 13.42 -11.12
C GLU A 184 -4.98 14.15 -10.68
N SER A 185 -3.82 13.55 -10.94
CA SER A 185 -2.53 14.12 -10.59
C SER A 185 -1.43 13.58 -11.51
N GLU A 186 -0.40 14.40 -11.71
CA GLU A 186 0.86 13.92 -12.26
C GLU A 186 1.60 13.13 -11.19
N LEU A 187 1.78 11.82 -11.44
CA LEU A 187 2.65 10.99 -10.64
C LEU A 187 4.10 11.11 -11.13
N ASP A 188 5.02 11.19 -10.19
CA ASP A 188 6.46 11.06 -10.39
C ASP A 188 7.02 10.28 -9.20
N GLU A 189 6.58 9.02 -9.10
CA GLU A 189 6.90 8.10 -8.01
C GLU A 189 7.74 6.93 -8.55
N GLY A 190 8.93 7.24 -9.02
CA GLY A 190 9.87 6.28 -9.60
C GLY A 190 9.60 5.92 -11.07
N LEU A 191 10.16 4.79 -11.51
CA LEU A 191 10.15 4.40 -12.93
C LEU A 191 8.78 3.87 -13.40
N ALA A 192 7.99 3.27 -12.49
CA ALA A 192 6.76 2.57 -12.83
C ALA A 192 5.47 3.33 -12.48
N HIS A 193 5.53 4.39 -11.67
CA HIS A 193 4.40 5.28 -11.35
C HIS A 193 4.70 6.70 -11.85
N ARG A 194 4.55 6.92 -13.15
CA ARG A 194 4.91 8.19 -13.78
C ARG A 194 3.90 8.61 -14.84
N GLY A 195 3.46 9.87 -14.75
CA GLY A 195 2.57 10.50 -15.73
C GLY A 195 1.20 10.83 -15.15
N HIS A 196 0.35 11.39 -16.00
CA HIS A 196 -1.02 11.78 -15.63
C HIS A 196 -1.83 10.57 -15.20
N SER A 197 -2.45 10.63 -14.04
CA SER A 197 -3.08 9.48 -13.41
C SER A 197 -4.40 9.84 -12.75
N ALA A 198 -5.37 8.92 -12.86
CA ALA A 198 -6.66 9.00 -12.21
C ALA A 198 -6.66 8.14 -10.95
N LEU A 199 -6.77 8.78 -9.80
CA LEU A 199 -6.51 8.24 -8.48
C LEU A 199 -7.76 8.30 -7.58
N ILE A 200 -7.78 7.43 -6.59
CA ILE A 200 -8.71 7.50 -5.47
C ILE A 200 -7.93 7.30 -4.17
N GLY A 201 -8.17 8.20 -3.22
CA GLY A 201 -7.61 8.12 -1.87
C GLY A 201 -8.71 7.99 -0.83
N MET A 202 -8.48 7.18 0.19
CA MET A 202 -9.40 6.94 1.29
C MET A 202 -8.66 6.95 2.63
N VAL A 203 -9.27 7.59 3.62
CA VAL A 203 -8.97 7.42 5.05
C VAL A 203 -10.23 6.95 5.72
N ALA A 204 -10.16 5.82 6.41
CA ALA A 204 -11.28 5.22 7.10
C ALA A 204 -10.88 4.86 8.55
N ARG A 205 -11.67 5.29 9.53
CA ARG A 205 -11.44 5.02 10.95
C ARG A 205 -12.39 3.93 11.45
N LYS A 206 -11.84 2.95 12.18
CA LYS A 206 -12.60 1.89 12.85
C LYS A 206 -13.34 2.49 14.06
N VAL A 207 -14.65 2.43 14.05
CA VAL A 207 -15.52 2.89 15.17
C VAL A 207 -15.72 1.78 16.21
#